data_d523003ef79b4083dcc16719be4a4c80
#
_entry.id   d523003ef79b4083dcc16719be4a4c80
#
_cell.length_a   1.000
_cell.length_b   1.000
_cell.length_c   1.000
_cell.angle_alpha   90.00
_cell.angle_beta   90.00
_cell.angle_gamma   90.00
#
_symmetry.space_group_name_H-M   'P 1'
#
loop_
_entity.id
_entity.type
_entity.pdbx_description
1 polymer ?
#
loop_
_entity_poly.entity_id
_entity_poly.type
_entity_poly.pdbx_seq_one_letter_code
_entity_poly.pdbx_strand_id
1 'polypeptide(L)'
;RGLTIFYLLLVLMFGLCPTQIQAKSLTPYQIMTFMKIKLEKGFTNKDILGFRKIVNRLDIDKNGHLSLEEYSKNKHFRGNPRGLVGFFRAADTNQDGQMSADEYAWQRIITDEARKIFFAMDKNKDRRVSKSEFIDYRNIVSKNIKKEIFNAFDTDENGELTLPEYLRKWSGWARIGREFKSLY
;
A
#
# COMPACT_ATOMS: atom_id res chain seq x y z
N ARG A 1 25.53 32.63 -28.16
CA ARG A 1 24.23 33.29 -28.52
C ARG A 1 23.11 32.30 -28.85
N GLY A 2 23.32 30.99 -28.73
CA GLY A 2 22.32 29.94 -29.04
C GLY A 2 21.58 29.35 -27.83
N LEU A 3 22.07 29.57 -26.63
CA LEU A 3 21.53 28.89 -25.42
C LEU A 3 20.37 29.65 -24.75
N THR A 4 20.28 30.98 -24.99
CA THR A 4 19.25 31.84 -24.37
C THR A 4 17.90 31.77 -25.12
N ILE A 5 17.90 31.39 -26.38
CA ILE A 5 16.67 31.30 -27.21
C ILE A 5 15.95 29.97 -26.92
N PHE A 6 16.68 28.91 -26.54
CA PHE A 6 16.07 27.60 -26.23
C PHE A 6 15.32 27.60 -24.89
N TYR A 7 15.77 28.42 -23.95
CA TYR A 7 15.10 28.57 -22.64
C TYR A 7 13.81 29.37 -22.71
N LEU A 8 13.74 30.34 -23.66
CA LEU A 8 12.56 31.20 -23.84
C LEU A 8 11.43 30.49 -24.59
N LEU A 9 11.76 29.54 -25.47
CA LEU A 9 10.77 28.74 -26.21
C LEU A 9 10.15 27.64 -25.34
N LEU A 10 10.86 27.13 -24.33
CA LEU A 10 10.31 26.14 -23.37
C LEU A 10 9.33 26.78 -22.41
N VAL A 11 9.47 28.07 -22.10
CA VAL A 11 8.58 28.80 -21.18
C VAL A 11 7.30 29.28 -21.88
N LEU A 12 7.30 29.41 -23.19
CA LEU A 12 6.13 29.86 -23.98
C LEU A 12 5.21 28.70 -24.39
N MET A 13 5.68 27.47 -24.39
CA MET A 13 4.83 26.28 -24.65
C MET A 13 4.09 25.77 -23.40
N PHE A 14 4.47 26.21 -22.22
CA PHE A 14 3.81 25.88 -20.96
C PHE A 14 3.21 27.11 -20.27
N GLY A 15 2.39 27.85 -21.04
CA GLY A 15 1.60 28.98 -20.53
C GLY A 15 0.42 28.56 -19.64
N LEU A 16 0.56 27.48 -18.88
CA LEU A 16 -0.35 27.09 -17.82
C LEU A 16 0.41 27.15 -16.49
N CYS A 17 -0.11 27.92 -15.58
CA CYS A 17 0.40 28.14 -14.23
C CYS A 17 0.85 26.79 -13.60
N PRO A 18 2.12 26.63 -13.18
CA PRO A 18 2.63 25.35 -12.70
C PRO A 18 1.90 24.80 -11.45
N THR A 19 1.05 25.60 -10.83
CA THR A 19 0.27 25.23 -9.65
C THR A 19 -1.03 24.49 -9.94
N GLN A 20 -1.55 24.49 -11.19
CA GLN A 20 -2.80 23.81 -11.51
C GLN A 20 -2.63 22.44 -12.20
N ILE A 21 -1.48 22.13 -12.74
CA ILE A 21 -1.25 20.86 -13.48
C ILE A 21 -0.96 19.69 -12.52
N GLN A 22 -0.55 19.94 -11.30
CA GLN A 22 -0.06 18.89 -10.39
C GLN A 22 -1.11 18.24 -9.48
N ALA A 23 -2.31 18.78 -9.36
CA ALA A 23 -3.29 18.24 -8.42
C ALA A 23 -4.01 16.97 -8.91
N LYS A 24 -3.97 16.66 -10.21
CA LYS A 24 -4.91 15.68 -10.78
C LYS A 24 -4.31 14.33 -11.21
N SER A 25 -3.03 14.06 -11.06
CA SER A 25 -2.45 12.83 -11.62
C SER A 25 -1.19 12.27 -10.95
N LEU A 26 -1.04 12.39 -9.63
CA LEU A 26 0.01 11.60 -8.99
C LEU A 26 -0.35 10.12 -9.09
N THR A 27 0.47 9.35 -9.81
CA THR A 27 0.32 7.91 -9.81
C THR A 27 0.57 7.35 -8.41
N PRO A 28 -0.03 6.22 -8.02
CA PRO A 28 0.24 5.58 -6.75
C PRO A 28 1.73 5.35 -6.49
N TYR A 29 2.51 5.06 -7.53
CA TYR A 29 3.95 4.92 -7.46
C TYR A 29 4.65 6.23 -7.06
N GLN A 30 4.26 7.37 -7.67
CA GLN A 30 4.79 8.68 -7.31
C GLN A 30 4.46 9.02 -5.86
N ILE A 31 3.23 8.74 -5.41
CA ILE A 31 2.81 8.93 -4.02
C ILE A 31 3.73 8.13 -3.06
N MET A 32 3.95 6.86 -3.35
CA MET A 32 4.82 6.02 -2.53
C MET A 32 6.28 6.50 -2.53
N THR A 33 6.77 6.97 -3.67
CA THR A 33 8.11 7.54 -3.80
C THR A 33 8.24 8.82 -2.97
N PHE A 34 7.26 9.72 -3.04
CA PHE A 34 7.22 10.92 -2.21
C PHE A 34 7.16 10.61 -0.70
N MET A 35 6.42 9.58 -0.33
CA MET A 35 6.36 9.13 1.06
C MET A 35 7.64 8.42 1.52
N LYS A 36 8.63 8.24 0.64
CA LYS A 36 9.90 7.52 0.91
C LYS A 36 9.65 6.14 1.54
N ILE A 37 8.64 5.45 1.06
CA ILE A 37 8.27 4.14 1.58
C ILE A 37 9.22 3.11 1.01
N LYS A 38 9.93 2.45 1.89
CA LYS A 38 10.76 1.28 1.57
C LYS A 38 10.07 0.06 2.15
N LEU A 39 9.46 -0.74 1.28
CA LEU A 39 8.77 -1.97 1.67
C LEU A 39 9.71 -3.00 2.34
N GLU A 40 10.99 -2.89 2.04
CA GLU A 40 12.00 -3.85 2.52
C GLU A 40 12.57 -3.48 3.90
N LYS A 41 12.14 -2.36 4.50
CA LYS A 41 12.57 -1.99 5.84
C LYS A 41 11.61 -2.56 6.89
N GLY A 42 12.09 -3.46 7.68
CA GLY A 42 11.44 -3.86 8.92
C GLY A 42 10.98 -5.31 8.99
N PHE A 43 11.35 -6.17 8.05
CA PHE A 43 11.22 -7.61 8.20
C PHE A 43 12.59 -8.30 8.18
N THR A 44 12.67 -9.40 8.89
CA THR A 44 13.88 -10.20 9.05
C THR A 44 13.69 -11.58 8.41
N ASN A 45 14.78 -12.33 8.22
CA ASN A 45 14.70 -13.73 7.79
C ASN A 45 13.82 -14.57 8.73
N LYS A 46 13.77 -14.24 10.03
CA LYS A 46 12.89 -14.89 11.00
C LYS A 46 11.42 -14.65 10.68
N ASP A 47 11.07 -13.44 10.24
CA ASP A 47 9.69 -13.11 9.85
C ASP A 47 9.29 -13.88 8.59
N ILE A 48 10.18 -13.95 7.58
CA ILE A 48 9.95 -14.70 6.35
C ILE A 48 9.72 -16.19 6.65
N LEU A 49 10.59 -16.79 7.48
CA LEU A 49 10.40 -18.17 7.91
C LEU A 49 9.11 -18.37 8.71
N GLY A 50 8.71 -17.36 9.49
CA GLY A 50 7.43 -17.33 10.20
C GLY A 50 6.24 -17.34 9.25
N PHE A 51 6.28 -16.56 8.18
CA PHE A 51 5.23 -16.55 7.14
C PHE A 51 5.11 -17.90 6.45
N ARG A 52 6.23 -18.52 6.05
CA ARG A 52 6.24 -19.85 5.46
C ARG A 52 5.64 -20.92 6.38
N LYS A 53 5.95 -20.86 7.68
CA LYS A 53 5.33 -21.79 8.66
C LYS A 53 3.81 -21.65 8.73
N ILE A 54 3.29 -20.44 8.53
CA ILE A 54 1.83 -20.22 8.52
C ILE A 54 1.23 -20.86 7.26
N VAL A 55 1.83 -20.66 6.09
CA VAL A 55 1.39 -21.31 4.85
C VAL A 55 1.40 -22.82 5.01
N ASN A 56 2.53 -23.42 5.39
CA ASN A 56 2.66 -24.88 5.57
C ASN A 56 1.66 -25.48 6.58
N ARG A 57 1.21 -24.70 7.56
CA ARG A 57 0.22 -25.15 8.52
C ARG A 57 -1.20 -25.11 7.98
N LEU A 58 -1.49 -24.17 7.10
CA LEU A 58 -2.82 -24.00 6.49
C LEU A 58 -3.01 -24.83 5.24
N ASP A 59 -1.94 -25.14 4.56
CA ASP A 59 -1.85 -26.01 3.38
C ASP A 59 -2.15 -27.48 3.82
N ILE A 60 -3.40 -27.88 3.63
CA ILE A 60 -3.92 -29.18 4.11
C ILE A 60 -3.59 -30.28 3.13
N ASP A 61 -3.72 -30.00 1.84
CA ASP A 61 -3.45 -30.95 0.75
C ASP A 61 -1.96 -31.04 0.39
N LYS A 62 -1.14 -30.16 1.00
CA LYS A 62 0.32 -30.09 0.84
C LYS A 62 0.79 -29.86 -0.59
N ASN A 63 0.00 -29.12 -1.36
CA ASN A 63 0.36 -28.73 -2.72
C ASN A 63 1.33 -27.53 -2.78
N GLY A 64 1.68 -26.92 -1.63
CA GLY A 64 2.59 -25.78 -1.50
C GLY A 64 1.92 -24.41 -1.68
N HIS A 65 0.61 -24.39 -1.91
CA HIS A 65 -0.21 -23.19 -2.10
C HIS A 65 -1.39 -23.21 -1.11
N LEU A 66 -2.05 -22.07 -0.96
CA LEU A 66 -3.28 -21.98 -0.17
C LEU A 66 -4.45 -21.68 -1.12
N SER A 67 -5.44 -22.53 -1.13
CA SER A 67 -6.76 -22.21 -1.64
C SER A 67 -7.47 -21.22 -0.72
N LEU A 68 -8.51 -20.53 -1.20
CA LEU A 68 -9.34 -19.66 -0.37
C LEU A 68 -9.98 -20.44 0.80
N GLU A 69 -10.35 -21.71 0.58
CA GLU A 69 -10.91 -22.57 1.62
C GLU A 69 -9.90 -22.83 2.74
N GLU A 70 -8.68 -23.23 2.41
CA GLU A 70 -7.60 -23.44 3.38
C GLU A 70 -7.26 -22.17 4.14
N TYR A 71 -7.14 -21.05 3.41
CA TYR A 71 -6.88 -19.77 4.03
C TYR A 71 -8.00 -19.32 4.97
N SER A 72 -9.25 -19.72 4.71
CA SER A 72 -10.40 -19.41 5.56
C SER A 72 -10.28 -20.00 6.99
N LYS A 73 -9.47 -21.04 7.16
CA LYS A 73 -9.18 -21.65 8.47
C LYS A 73 -8.24 -20.79 9.32
N ASN A 74 -7.72 -19.69 8.78
CA ASN A 74 -6.91 -18.73 9.51
C ASN A 74 -7.75 -17.96 10.54
N LYS A 75 -7.45 -18.20 11.82
CA LYS A 75 -8.18 -17.61 12.95
C LYS A 75 -8.16 -16.08 13.00
N HIS A 76 -7.22 -15.43 12.31
CA HIS A 76 -7.12 -13.97 12.25
C HIS A 76 -8.33 -13.26 11.65
N PHE A 77 -9.09 -13.97 10.80
CA PHE A 77 -10.26 -13.41 10.11
C PHE A 77 -11.59 -13.92 10.67
N ARG A 78 -11.60 -14.52 11.88
CA ARG A 78 -12.84 -14.94 12.52
C ARG A 78 -13.80 -13.75 12.65
N GLY A 79 -14.99 -13.92 12.07
CA GLY A 79 -16.02 -12.87 12.07
C GLY A 79 -15.86 -11.79 10.98
N ASN A 80 -14.82 -11.89 10.12
CA ASN A 80 -14.62 -10.95 9.01
C ASN A 80 -14.37 -11.67 7.67
N PRO A 81 -15.39 -12.33 7.08
CA PRO A 81 -15.23 -13.05 5.82
C PRO A 81 -14.89 -12.14 4.63
N ARG A 82 -15.38 -10.89 4.63
CA ARG A 82 -15.05 -9.91 3.58
C ARG A 82 -13.57 -9.52 3.63
N GLY A 83 -13.04 -9.32 4.83
CA GLY A 83 -11.63 -9.02 5.03
C GLY A 83 -10.72 -10.17 4.59
N LEU A 84 -11.13 -11.41 4.86
CA LEU A 84 -10.43 -12.63 4.43
C LEU A 84 -10.34 -12.72 2.91
N VAL A 85 -11.47 -12.62 2.22
CA VAL A 85 -11.53 -12.66 0.75
C VAL A 85 -10.74 -11.51 0.14
N GLY A 86 -10.84 -10.30 0.72
CA GLY A 86 -10.09 -9.13 0.26
C GLY A 86 -8.59 -9.30 0.40
N PHE A 87 -8.13 -9.87 1.51
CA PHE A 87 -6.70 -10.18 1.71
C PHE A 87 -6.22 -11.23 0.72
N PHE A 88 -6.96 -12.32 0.57
CA PHE A 88 -6.62 -13.41 -0.34
C PHE A 88 -6.47 -12.90 -1.78
N ARG A 89 -7.48 -12.20 -2.30
CA ARG A 89 -7.44 -11.63 -3.65
C ARG A 89 -6.32 -10.59 -3.85
N ALA A 90 -5.97 -9.84 -2.80
CA ALA A 90 -4.87 -8.90 -2.88
C ALA A 90 -3.50 -9.59 -2.84
N ALA A 91 -3.41 -10.77 -2.25
CA ALA A 91 -2.20 -11.57 -2.22
C ALA A 91 -1.98 -12.35 -3.52
N ASP A 92 -3.03 -12.96 -4.05
CA ASP A 92 -3.05 -13.69 -5.33
C ASP A 92 -2.76 -12.69 -6.49
N THR A 93 -1.48 -12.54 -6.79
CA THR A 93 -1.01 -11.53 -7.75
C THR A 93 -1.06 -12.00 -9.20
N ASN A 94 -0.93 -13.30 -9.41
CA ASN A 94 -1.04 -13.94 -10.74
C ASN A 94 -2.49 -14.32 -11.08
N GLN A 95 -3.42 -14.21 -10.13
CA GLN A 95 -4.85 -14.48 -10.27
C GLN A 95 -5.15 -15.94 -10.66
N ASP A 96 -4.33 -16.86 -10.18
CA ASP A 96 -4.55 -18.30 -10.42
C ASP A 96 -5.55 -18.95 -9.44
N GLY A 97 -6.06 -18.16 -8.49
CA GLY A 97 -7.00 -18.61 -7.46
C GLY A 97 -6.33 -19.32 -6.28
N GLN A 98 -5.00 -19.33 -6.23
CA GLN A 98 -4.20 -19.87 -5.16
C GLN A 98 -3.28 -18.80 -4.58
N MET A 99 -2.76 -19.01 -3.40
CA MET A 99 -1.80 -18.12 -2.76
C MET A 99 -0.53 -18.89 -2.42
N SER A 100 0.52 -18.63 -3.16
CA SER A 100 1.85 -19.19 -2.89
C SER A 100 2.44 -18.66 -1.59
N ALA A 101 3.50 -19.30 -1.09
CA ALA A 101 4.22 -18.83 0.09
C ALA A 101 4.84 -17.44 -0.12
N ASP A 102 5.35 -17.15 -1.31
CA ASP A 102 5.89 -15.84 -1.68
C ASP A 102 4.79 -14.77 -1.69
N GLU A 103 3.66 -15.04 -2.31
CA GLU A 103 2.52 -14.11 -2.36
C GLU A 103 1.98 -13.80 -0.96
N TYR A 104 1.85 -14.81 -0.11
CA TYR A 104 1.47 -14.61 1.29
C TYR A 104 2.49 -13.73 2.02
N ALA A 105 3.78 -14.03 1.88
CA ALA A 105 4.83 -13.29 2.56
C ALA A 105 4.89 -11.83 2.11
N TRP A 106 4.84 -11.57 0.82
CA TRP A 106 4.83 -10.20 0.29
C TRP A 106 3.59 -9.43 0.72
N GLN A 107 2.41 -10.06 0.73
CA GLN A 107 1.21 -9.42 1.23
C GLN A 107 1.35 -9.05 2.71
N ARG A 108 1.96 -9.92 3.54
CA ARG A 108 2.22 -9.63 4.95
C ARG A 108 3.20 -8.48 5.13
N ILE A 109 4.30 -8.48 4.39
CA ILE A 109 5.30 -7.40 4.42
C ILE A 109 4.65 -6.05 4.11
N ILE A 110 3.88 -6.00 3.02
CA ILE A 110 3.18 -4.79 2.56
C ILE A 110 2.17 -4.30 3.62
N THR A 111 1.35 -5.20 4.16
CA THR A 111 0.28 -4.83 5.09
C THR A 111 0.78 -4.56 6.50
N ASP A 112 1.82 -5.25 6.95
CA ASP A 112 2.38 -5.03 8.30
C ASP A 112 3.09 -3.67 8.38
N GLU A 113 3.79 -3.24 7.32
CA GLU A 113 4.38 -1.90 7.26
C GLU A 113 3.29 -0.81 7.20
N ALA A 114 2.29 -0.99 6.34
CA ALA A 114 1.16 -0.08 6.25
C ALA A 114 0.43 0.06 7.60
N ARG A 115 0.23 -1.04 8.31
CA ARG A 115 -0.39 -1.04 9.64
C ARG A 115 0.44 -0.25 10.66
N LYS A 116 1.76 -0.42 10.67
CA LYS A 116 2.65 0.36 11.55
C LYS A 116 2.52 1.85 11.28
N ILE A 117 2.49 2.24 10.00
CA ILE A 117 2.32 3.64 9.59
C ILE A 117 0.95 4.16 10.03
N PHE A 118 -0.12 3.40 9.81
CA PHE A 118 -1.47 3.78 10.22
C PHE A 118 -1.56 4.09 11.71
N PHE A 119 -1.11 3.18 12.58
CA PHE A 119 -1.11 3.40 14.02
C PHE A 119 -0.12 4.47 14.51
N ALA A 120 0.89 4.80 13.71
CA ALA A 120 1.75 5.93 14.01
C ALA A 120 1.11 7.29 13.64
N MET A 121 0.13 7.30 12.72
CA MET A 121 -0.69 8.47 12.40
C MET A 121 -1.83 8.65 13.40
N ASP A 122 -2.45 7.57 13.87
CA ASP A 122 -3.54 7.54 14.84
C ASP A 122 -3.02 7.96 16.23
N LYS A 123 -2.98 9.27 16.47
CA LYS A 123 -2.43 9.86 17.72
C LYS A 123 -3.37 9.75 18.89
N ASN A 124 -4.67 9.86 18.64
CA ASN A 124 -5.72 9.80 19.65
C ASN A 124 -6.11 8.37 20.04
N LYS A 125 -5.62 7.36 19.26
CA LYS A 125 -5.83 5.92 19.45
C LYS A 125 -7.30 5.49 19.34
N ASP A 126 -8.08 6.18 18.53
CA ASP A 126 -9.48 5.83 18.25
C ASP A 126 -9.62 4.78 17.14
N ARG A 127 -8.49 4.30 16.57
CA ARG A 127 -8.38 3.34 15.46
C ARG A 127 -8.86 3.88 14.12
N ARG A 128 -8.88 5.19 13.97
CA ARG A 128 -9.11 5.93 12.75
C ARG A 128 -7.96 6.90 12.52
N VAL A 129 -7.81 7.38 11.34
CA VAL A 129 -6.86 8.44 11.02
C VAL A 129 -7.64 9.57 10.39
N SER A 130 -7.83 10.64 11.13
CA SER A 130 -8.43 11.87 10.65
C SER A 130 -7.55 12.54 9.60
N LYS A 131 -8.14 13.40 8.78
CA LYS A 131 -7.40 14.20 7.80
C LYS A 131 -6.29 15.05 8.43
N SER A 132 -6.51 15.58 9.64
CA SER A 132 -5.49 16.33 10.38
C SER A 132 -4.32 15.45 10.81
N GLU A 133 -4.57 14.29 11.39
CA GLU A 133 -3.54 13.34 11.80
C GLU A 133 -2.67 12.89 10.63
N PHE A 134 -3.31 12.58 9.48
CA PHE A 134 -2.60 12.23 8.26
C PHE A 134 -1.70 13.35 7.76
N ILE A 135 -2.21 14.60 7.72
CA ILE A 135 -1.47 15.76 7.23
C ILE A 135 -0.30 16.11 8.17
N ASP A 136 -0.48 15.97 9.47
CA ASP A 136 0.54 16.29 10.47
C ASP A 136 1.59 15.18 10.64
N TYR A 137 1.33 14.01 10.09
CA TYR A 137 2.28 12.91 10.13
C TYR A 137 3.44 13.15 9.16
N ARG A 138 4.67 13.31 9.67
CA ARG A 138 5.93 13.53 8.95
C ARG A 138 5.88 14.64 7.87
N ASN A 139 6.81 15.58 7.93
CA ASN A 139 6.93 16.66 6.95
C ASN A 139 7.79 16.25 5.74
N ILE A 140 7.36 15.24 4.98
CA ILE A 140 8.11 14.73 3.83
C ILE A 140 7.68 15.42 2.51
N VAL A 141 6.41 15.83 2.43
CA VAL A 141 5.81 16.50 1.28
C VAL A 141 4.91 17.65 1.73
N SER A 142 4.58 18.56 0.81
CA SER A 142 3.71 19.69 1.12
C SER A 142 2.34 19.26 1.65
N LYS A 143 1.70 20.12 2.43
CA LYS A 143 0.34 19.86 2.97
C LYS A 143 -0.69 19.62 1.87
N ASN A 144 -0.54 20.27 0.70
CA ASN A 144 -1.47 20.09 -0.42
C ASN A 144 -1.36 18.67 -1.00
N ILE A 145 -0.12 18.19 -1.22
CA ILE A 145 0.11 16.81 -1.68
C ILE A 145 -0.45 15.81 -0.67
N LYS A 146 -0.26 16.04 0.64
CA LYS A 146 -0.84 15.16 1.67
C LYS A 146 -2.36 15.13 1.63
N LYS A 147 -3.03 16.26 1.37
CA LYS A 147 -4.49 16.31 1.20
C LYS A 147 -4.95 15.47 0.02
N GLU A 148 -4.26 15.57 -1.12
CA GLU A 148 -4.57 14.75 -2.30
C GLU A 148 -4.37 13.26 -2.03
N ILE A 149 -3.28 12.90 -1.35
CA ILE A 149 -3.03 11.52 -0.94
C ILE A 149 -4.14 11.03 0.01
N PHE A 150 -4.50 11.82 1.01
CA PHE A 150 -5.58 11.48 1.94
C PHE A 150 -6.90 11.23 1.19
N ASN A 151 -7.30 12.16 0.33
CA ASN A 151 -8.54 12.02 -0.46
C ASN A 151 -8.53 10.78 -1.36
N ALA A 152 -7.35 10.35 -1.83
CA ALA A 152 -7.24 9.12 -2.61
C ALA A 152 -7.37 7.85 -1.75
N PHE A 153 -7.06 7.91 -0.45
CA PHE A 153 -7.32 6.83 0.51
C PHE A 153 -8.78 6.81 0.99
N ASP A 154 -9.33 7.99 1.30
CA ASP A 154 -10.69 8.22 1.79
C ASP A 154 -11.70 7.97 0.66
N THR A 155 -12.12 6.72 0.53
CA THR A 155 -12.97 6.27 -0.59
C THR A 155 -14.45 6.52 -0.38
N ASP A 156 -14.89 6.65 0.86
CA ASP A 156 -16.25 6.98 1.23
C ASP A 156 -16.44 8.46 1.57
N GLU A 157 -15.36 9.25 1.43
CA GLU A 157 -15.33 10.71 1.57
C GLU A 157 -15.83 11.21 2.94
N ASN A 158 -15.68 10.39 3.98
CA ASN A 158 -16.16 10.72 5.32
C ASN A 158 -15.16 11.57 6.14
N GLY A 159 -13.95 11.82 5.62
CA GLY A 159 -12.91 12.62 6.26
C GLY A 159 -12.06 11.86 7.28
N GLU A 160 -12.24 10.56 7.40
CA GLU A 160 -11.49 9.66 8.29
C GLU A 160 -11.09 8.39 7.54
N LEU A 161 -9.91 7.86 7.82
CA LEU A 161 -9.47 6.57 7.28
C LEU A 161 -9.67 5.48 8.32
N THR A 162 -10.35 4.42 7.92
CA THR A 162 -10.35 3.16 8.66
C THR A 162 -9.14 2.31 8.25
N LEU A 163 -8.66 1.43 9.14
CA LEU A 163 -7.56 0.54 8.81
C LEU A 163 -7.84 -0.36 7.58
N PRO A 164 -9.03 -0.96 7.41
CA PRO A 164 -9.33 -1.76 6.21
C PRO A 164 -9.30 -0.95 4.92
N GLU A 165 -9.80 0.28 4.93
CA GLU A 165 -9.81 1.19 3.78
C GLU A 165 -8.37 1.57 3.40
N TYR A 166 -7.59 2.01 4.37
CA TYR A 166 -6.18 2.34 4.20
C TYR A 166 -5.38 1.15 3.64
N LEU A 167 -5.50 -0.05 4.22
CA LEU A 167 -4.77 -1.24 3.78
C LEU A 167 -5.16 -1.68 2.36
N ARG A 168 -6.43 -1.54 1.99
CA ARG A 168 -6.91 -1.91 0.65
C ARG A 168 -6.23 -1.06 -0.43
N LYS A 169 -6.21 0.25 -0.24
CA LYS A 169 -5.55 1.17 -1.17
C LYS A 169 -4.03 0.98 -1.17
N TRP A 170 -3.45 0.86 0.02
CA TRP A 170 -2.02 0.67 0.18
C TRP A 170 -1.51 -0.57 -0.53
N SER A 171 -2.13 -1.73 -0.34
CA SER A 171 -1.66 -2.96 -0.98
C SER A 171 -1.78 -2.92 -2.50
N GLY A 172 -2.78 -2.25 -3.05
CA GLY A 172 -2.87 -1.99 -4.48
C GLY A 172 -1.70 -1.12 -4.97
N TRP A 173 -1.42 0.00 -4.30
CA TRP A 173 -0.35 0.91 -4.69
C TRP A 173 1.05 0.33 -4.51
N ALA A 174 1.25 -0.45 -3.46
CA ALA A 174 2.53 -1.07 -3.18
C ALA A 174 3.00 -2.04 -4.27
N ARG A 175 2.09 -2.52 -5.10
CA ARG A 175 2.37 -3.50 -6.15
C ARG A 175 2.64 -2.87 -7.52
N ILE A 176 2.19 -1.64 -7.76
CA ILE A 176 2.33 -1.00 -9.08
C ILE A 176 3.79 -0.77 -9.42
N GLY A 177 4.23 -1.32 -10.57
CA GLY A 177 5.59 -1.15 -11.11
C GLY A 177 6.69 -1.83 -10.30
N ARG A 178 6.35 -2.81 -9.44
CA ARG A 178 7.32 -3.60 -8.69
C ARG A 178 7.33 -5.05 -9.12
N GLU A 179 8.53 -5.57 -9.29
CA GLU A 179 8.77 -7.01 -9.38
C GLU A 179 9.10 -7.52 -7.98
N PHE A 180 8.35 -8.49 -7.51
CA PHE A 180 8.60 -9.16 -6.23
C PHE A 180 9.46 -10.40 -6.49
N LYS A 181 10.69 -10.36 -5.97
CA LYS A 181 11.58 -11.52 -6.02
C LYS A 181 11.10 -12.61 -5.07
N SER A 182 11.42 -13.87 -5.40
CA SER A 182 11.21 -14.95 -4.45
C SER A 182 11.97 -14.70 -3.16
N LEU A 183 11.34 -15.05 -2.04
CA LEU A 183 11.87 -14.93 -0.68
C LEU A 183 12.37 -16.27 -0.14
N TYR A 184 12.17 -17.35 -0.90
CA TYR A 184 12.48 -18.73 -0.51
C TYR A 184 13.35 -19.45 -1.52
#